data_ab10ffc5cc823404ddd19bf0bfb9b5bc
#
_entry.id   ab10ffc5cc823404ddd19bf0bfb9b5bc
#
_cell.length_a   1.000
_cell.length_b   1.000
_cell.length_c   1.000
_cell.angle_alpha   90.00
_cell.angle_beta   90.00
_cell.angle_gamma   90.00
#
_symmetry.space_group_name_H-M   'P 1'
#
loop_
_entity.id
_entity.type
_entity.pdbx_description
1 polymer ?
#
loop_
_entity_poly.entity_id
_entity_poly.type
_entity_poly.pdbx_seq_one_letter_code
_entity_poly.pdbx_strand_id
1 'polypeptide(L)'
;MIDRRILLASVASLLGLVAFRWLRASPAQAAEKFEIEKTDAEWRAQLTPQQYEILRKEGTERPGSSPLLKEHRKGIFACAGCDLPLFSSETKFESGTGWPSFYQPLENAVGKTEDRTFGMLRTEIHCRRCGGHLGHVFDDGPKPTGLRYCMDGFALVFHPAAPSAT
;
A
#
# COMPACT_ATOMS: atom_id res chain seq x y z
N MET A 1 70.10 -58.24 -18.70
CA MET A 1 68.91 -58.28 -19.53
C MET A 1 67.83 -57.47 -18.79
N ILE A 2 67.58 -56.26 -19.27
CA ILE A 2 66.73 -55.28 -18.56
C ILE A 2 65.46 -55.12 -19.40
N ASP A 3 64.38 -55.49 -18.84
CA ASP A 3 63.07 -55.39 -19.50
C ASP A 3 62.44 -53.99 -19.18
N ARG A 4 62.19 -53.21 -20.21
CA ARG A 4 61.59 -51.90 -20.09
C ARG A 4 60.09 -52.04 -20.27
N ARG A 5 59.34 -51.90 -19.19
CA ARG A 5 57.92 -51.72 -19.28
C ARG A 5 57.57 -50.24 -19.13
N ILE A 6 57.10 -49.68 -20.22
CA ILE A 6 56.60 -48.31 -20.34
C ILE A 6 55.28 -48.24 -19.64
N LEU A 7 55.17 -47.42 -18.59
CA LEU A 7 53.94 -47.06 -17.95
C LEU A 7 53.32 -45.82 -18.68
N LEU A 8 52.21 -46.04 -19.38
CA LEU A 8 51.39 -44.97 -19.92
C LEU A 8 50.57 -44.37 -18.81
N ALA A 9 50.89 -43.16 -18.40
CA ALA A 9 50.07 -42.39 -17.48
C ALA A 9 48.94 -41.72 -18.24
N SER A 10 47.71 -42.13 -17.98
CA SER A 10 46.49 -41.48 -18.51
C SER A 10 46.22 -40.21 -17.73
N VAL A 11 46.37 -39.06 -18.41
CA VAL A 11 45.93 -37.78 -17.86
C VAL A 11 44.43 -37.63 -18.06
N ALA A 12 43.67 -37.83 -17.00
CA ALA A 12 42.24 -37.55 -16.97
C ALA A 12 42.03 -36.02 -16.82
N SER A 13 41.65 -35.37 -17.90
CA SER A 13 41.26 -33.95 -17.91
C SER A 13 39.91 -33.80 -17.24
N LEU A 14 39.91 -33.28 -16.02
CA LEU A 14 38.72 -32.79 -15.32
C LEU A 14 38.30 -31.45 -15.93
N LEU A 15 37.37 -31.50 -16.88
CA LEU A 15 36.64 -30.30 -17.35
C LEU A 15 35.65 -29.88 -16.27
N GLY A 16 36.06 -28.91 -15.42
CA GLY A 16 35.20 -28.24 -14.48
C GLY A 16 34.16 -27.40 -15.21
N LEU A 17 32.95 -27.87 -15.28
CA LEU A 17 31.77 -27.08 -15.68
C LEU A 17 31.52 -26.02 -14.62
N VAL A 18 32.07 -24.82 -14.81
CA VAL A 18 31.68 -23.62 -14.07
C VAL A 18 30.31 -23.23 -14.57
N ALA A 19 29.28 -23.67 -13.85
CA ALA A 19 27.92 -23.22 -14.02
C ALA A 19 27.85 -21.74 -13.59
N PHE A 20 28.00 -20.84 -14.54
CA PHE A 20 27.79 -19.41 -14.33
C PHE A 20 26.28 -19.18 -14.10
N ARG A 21 25.88 -19.27 -12.81
CA ARG A 21 24.52 -18.89 -12.41
C ARG A 21 24.37 -17.38 -12.69
N TRP A 22 23.73 -17.07 -13.81
CA TRP A 22 23.18 -15.75 -14.02
C TRP A 22 22.21 -15.46 -12.88
N LEU A 23 22.65 -14.70 -11.88
CA LEU A 23 21.76 -14.03 -10.95
C LEU A 23 20.94 -13.07 -11.80
N ARG A 24 19.76 -13.52 -12.21
CA ARG A 24 18.73 -12.62 -12.74
C ARG A 24 18.38 -11.70 -11.58
N ALA A 25 18.96 -10.50 -11.56
CA ALA A 25 18.45 -9.41 -10.77
C ALA A 25 16.97 -9.27 -11.19
N SER A 26 16.05 -9.51 -10.26
CA SER A 26 14.64 -9.16 -10.46
C SER A 26 14.64 -7.70 -10.90
N PRO A 27 13.88 -7.33 -11.96
CA PRO A 27 13.76 -5.94 -12.31
C PRO A 27 13.33 -5.19 -11.06
N ALA A 28 14.15 -4.26 -10.60
CA ALA A 28 13.78 -3.35 -9.53
C ALA A 28 12.44 -2.77 -9.96
N GLN A 29 11.40 -3.03 -9.15
CA GLN A 29 10.07 -2.51 -9.40
C GLN A 29 10.24 -0.99 -9.47
N ALA A 30 10.05 -0.40 -10.66
CA ALA A 30 10.20 1.03 -10.82
C ALA A 30 9.29 1.69 -9.79
N ALA A 31 9.86 2.55 -8.93
CA ALA A 31 9.08 3.24 -7.92
C ALA A 31 7.90 3.92 -8.62
N GLU A 32 6.69 3.67 -8.15
CA GLU A 32 5.49 4.28 -8.69
C GLU A 32 5.64 5.81 -8.57
N LYS A 33 5.52 6.51 -9.69
CA LYS A 33 5.66 7.96 -9.72
C LYS A 33 4.30 8.62 -9.47
N PHE A 34 4.21 9.40 -8.40
CA PHE A 34 2.99 10.10 -8.03
C PHE A 34 2.96 11.52 -8.61
N GLU A 35 1.77 12.04 -8.81
CA GLU A 35 1.54 13.40 -9.34
C GLU A 35 2.07 14.48 -8.37
N ILE A 36 1.97 14.21 -7.06
CA ILE A 36 2.49 15.08 -6.01
C ILE A 36 3.62 14.37 -5.27
N GLU A 37 4.83 14.87 -5.46
CA GLU A 37 6.02 14.45 -4.75
C GLU A 37 6.54 15.62 -3.91
N LYS A 38 6.81 15.37 -2.63
CA LYS A 38 7.37 16.32 -1.67
C LYS A 38 8.48 15.67 -0.86
N THR A 39 9.40 16.46 -0.40
CA THR A 39 10.43 16.02 0.55
C THR A 39 9.80 15.65 1.91
N ASP A 40 10.52 14.87 2.69
CA ASP A 40 10.11 14.50 4.05
C ASP A 40 9.85 15.75 4.92
N ALA A 41 10.68 16.76 4.79
CA ALA A 41 10.53 18.03 5.53
C ALA A 41 9.25 18.79 5.15
N GLU A 42 8.91 18.84 3.86
CA GLU A 42 7.67 19.48 3.38
C GLU A 42 6.42 18.73 3.84
N TRP A 43 6.44 17.39 3.84
CA TRP A 43 5.34 16.61 4.40
C TRP A 43 5.16 16.84 5.89
N ARG A 44 6.25 16.89 6.68
CA ARG A 44 6.20 17.19 8.11
C ARG A 44 5.71 18.60 8.43
N ALA A 45 6.02 19.57 7.55
CA ALA A 45 5.53 20.93 7.72
C ALA A 45 4.03 21.06 7.42
N GLN A 46 3.49 20.22 6.54
CA GLN A 46 2.09 20.27 6.12
C GLN A 46 1.16 19.42 6.99
N LEU A 47 1.61 18.26 7.41
CA LEU A 47 0.80 17.26 8.10
C LEU A 47 0.95 17.38 9.62
N THR A 48 -0.12 17.05 10.35
CA THR A 48 0.04 16.80 11.78
C THR A 48 0.95 15.59 11.99
N PRO A 49 1.61 15.44 13.15
CA PRO A 49 2.44 14.27 13.43
C PRO A 49 1.72 12.94 13.19
N GLN A 50 0.44 12.86 13.56
CA GLN A 50 -0.37 11.66 13.41
C GLN A 50 -0.69 11.36 11.94
N GLN A 51 -1.06 12.38 11.15
CA GLN A 51 -1.26 12.24 9.71
C GLN A 51 0.02 11.83 9.01
N TYR A 52 1.16 12.39 9.40
CA TYR A 52 2.46 12.05 8.83
C TYR A 52 2.83 10.58 9.10
N GLU A 53 2.65 10.11 10.34
CA GLU A 53 2.94 8.70 10.68
C GLU A 53 2.09 7.73 9.85
N ILE A 54 0.84 8.04 9.58
CA ILE A 54 -0.03 7.19 8.76
C ILE A 54 0.32 7.34 7.27
N LEU A 55 0.20 8.55 6.72
CA LEU A 55 0.31 8.78 5.28
C LEU A 55 1.72 8.52 4.72
N ARG A 56 2.78 8.68 5.53
CA ARG A 56 4.18 8.65 5.05
C ARG A 56 5.05 7.58 5.70
N LYS A 57 4.57 6.96 6.80
CA LYS A 57 5.27 5.89 7.51
C LYS A 57 4.47 4.59 7.58
N GLU A 58 3.34 4.52 6.85
CA GLU A 58 2.46 3.35 6.82
C GLU A 58 1.99 2.90 8.22
N GLY A 59 1.88 3.89 9.13
CA GLY A 59 1.37 3.65 10.48
C GLY A 59 -0.11 3.38 10.47
N THR A 60 -0.62 2.85 11.58
CA THR A 60 -2.04 2.60 11.79
C THR A 60 -2.49 3.27 13.08
N GLU A 61 -3.60 3.97 13.06
CA GLU A 61 -4.23 4.55 14.24
C GLU A 61 -4.85 3.47 15.13
N ARG A 62 -5.03 3.79 16.42
CA ARG A 62 -5.74 2.87 17.32
C ARG A 62 -7.22 2.75 16.92
N PRO A 63 -7.85 1.56 17.05
CA PRO A 63 -9.28 1.39 16.80
C PRO A 63 -10.11 2.41 17.59
N GLY A 64 -11.07 3.05 16.95
CA GLY A 64 -11.98 4.01 17.57
C GLY A 64 -11.38 5.39 17.86
N SER A 65 -10.14 5.67 17.46
CA SER A 65 -9.47 6.94 17.79
C SER A 65 -9.85 8.10 16.88
N SER A 66 -10.22 7.84 15.63
CA SER A 66 -10.59 8.89 14.70
C SER A 66 -12.02 9.40 14.90
N PRO A 67 -12.25 10.72 14.90
CA PRO A 67 -13.59 11.30 14.91
C PRO A 67 -14.39 10.95 13.64
N LEU A 68 -13.72 10.65 12.51
CA LEU A 68 -14.36 10.28 11.25
C LEU A 68 -15.01 8.89 11.29
N LEU A 69 -14.71 8.07 12.29
CA LEU A 69 -15.43 6.82 12.51
C LEU A 69 -16.94 7.07 12.63
N LYS A 70 -17.34 8.10 13.38
CA LYS A 70 -18.73 8.46 13.63
C LYS A 70 -19.25 9.59 12.72
N GLU A 71 -18.58 9.87 11.62
CA GLU A 71 -19.06 10.85 10.66
C GLU A 71 -20.11 10.22 9.74
N HIS A 72 -21.36 10.74 9.81
CA HIS A 72 -22.51 10.20 9.07
C HIS A 72 -23.18 11.24 8.14
N ARG A 73 -22.68 12.48 8.14
CA ARG A 73 -23.21 13.51 7.24
C ARG A 73 -22.92 13.17 5.79
N LYS A 74 -23.75 13.67 4.87
CA LYS A 74 -23.46 13.59 3.45
C LYS A 74 -22.23 14.42 3.11
N GLY A 75 -21.33 13.86 2.31
CA GLY A 75 -20.10 14.53 1.91
C GLY A 75 -19.07 13.58 1.32
N ILE A 76 -17.86 14.09 1.21
CA ILE A 76 -16.72 13.41 0.61
C ILE A 76 -15.60 13.28 1.65
N PHE A 77 -15.02 12.11 1.71
CA PHE A 77 -13.77 11.86 2.43
C PHE A 77 -12.61 11.99 1.44
N ALA A 78 -11.74 12.96 1.68
CA ALA A 78 -10.59 13.27 0.84
C ALA A 78 -9.27 12.90 1.53
N CYS A 79 -8.18 12.83 0.77
CA CYS A 79 -6.85 12.56 1.29
C CYS A 79 -6.35 13.73 2.16
N ALA A 80 -5.95 13.48 3.40
CA ALA A 80 -5.40 14.53 4.26
C ALA A 80 -4.05 15.09 3.75
N GLY A 81 -3.36 14.36 2.89
CA GLY A 81 -2.10 14.81 2.29
C GLY A 81 -2.25 15.73 1.08
N CYS A 82 -3.28 15.53 0.24
CA CYS A 82 -3.36 16.25 -1.04
C CYS A 82 -4.79 16.65 -1.45
N ASP A 83 -5.74 16.44 -0.57
CA ASP A 83 -7.16 16.80 -0.77
C ASP A 83 -7.83 16.14 -2.00
N LEU A 84 -7.27 15.00 -2.50
CA LEU A 84 -7.93 14.22 -3.53
C LEU A 84 -9.20 13.60 -2.95
N PRO A 85 -10.39 13.78 -3.56
CA PRO A 85 -11.60 13.05 -3.21
C PRO A 85 -11.37 11.53 -3.31
N LEU A 86 -11.64 10.77 -2.23
CA LEU A 86 -11.35 9.35 -2.16
C LEU A 86 -12.61 8.49 -2.04
N PHE A 87 -13.53 8.85 -1.14
CA PHE A 87 -14.73 8.08 -0.86
C PHE A 87 -15.95 9.00 -0.68
N SER A 88 -17.10 8.53 -1.14
CA SER A 88 -18.39 9.16 -0.82
C SER A 88 -18.91 8.65 0.52
N SER A 89 -19.56 9.50 1.29
CA SER A 89 -20.29 9.09 2.48
C SER A 89 -21.38 8.04 2.20
N GLU A 90 -21.85 7.98 0.96
CA GLU A 90 -22.88 6.99 0.55
C GLU A 90 -22.34 5.56 0.51
N THR A 91 -21.01 5.40 0.41
CA THR A 91 -20.36 4.09 0.43
C THR A 91 -19.83 3.70 1.81
N LYS A 92 -19.92 4.62 2.80
CA LYS A 92 -19.51 4.37 4.19
C LYS A 92 -20.50 3.41 4.89
N PHE A 93 -19.97 2.49 5.68
CA PHE A 93 -20.76 1.60 6.51
C PHE A 93 -20.07 1.30 7.86
N GLU A 94 -20.85 0.83 8.83
CA GLU A 94 -20.36 0.45 10.14
C GLU A 94 -19.86 -1.01 10.12
N SER A 95 -18.53 -1.17 10.08
CA SER A 95 -17.90 -2.50 10.04
C SER A 95 -17.69 -3.12 11.42
N GLY A 96 -17.78 -2.33 12.49
CA GLY A 96 -17.47 -2.76 13.86
C GLY A 96 -15.96 -2.93 14.14
N THR A 97 -15.08 -2.67 13.18
CA THR A 97 -13.64 -2.87 13.34
C THR A 97 -12.93 -1.75 14.08
N GLY A 98 -13.56 -0.57 14.18
CA GLY A 98 -12.99 0.62 14.83
C GLY A 98 -12.32 1.60 13.88
N TRP A 99 -12.40 1.38 12.59
CA TRP A 99 -11.91 2.28 11.54
C TRP A 99 -13.01 2.65 10.55
N PRO A 100 -12.98 3.86 9.97
CA PRO A 100 -13.89 4.24 8.88
C PRO A 100 -13.83 3.21 7.74
N SER A 101 -14.97 2.67 7.37
CA SER A 101 -15.05 1.59 6.38
C SER A 101 -15.98 1.97 5.23
N PHE A 102 -15.54 1.65 4.00
CA PHE A 102 -16.26 1.94 2.77
C PHE A 102 -16.32 0.69 1.90
N TYR A 103 -17.42 0.48 1.17
CA TYR A 103 -17.49 -0.65 0.25
C TYR A 103 -16.95 -0.34 -1.15
N GLN A 104 -16.73 0.95 -1.47
CA GLN A 104 -16.23 1.37 -2.79
C GLN A 104 -15.57 2.76 -2.70
N PRO A 105 -14.40 2.98 -3.34
CA PRO A 105 -13.81 4.30 -3.52
C PRO A 105 -14.47 5.03 -4.70
N LEU A 106 -14.19 6.32 -4.84
CA LEU A 106 -14.46 7.08 -6.04
C LEU A 106 -13.58 6.57 -7.20
N GLU A 107 -14.02 6.82 -8.43
CA GLU A 107 -13.29 6.40 -9.63
C GLU A 107 -11.88 7.03 -9.64
N ASN A 108 -10.87 6.21 -9.97
CA ASN A 108 -9.46 6.62 -10.05
C ASN A 108 -8.91 7.36 -8.79
N ALA A 109 -9.47 7.11 -7.62
CA ALA A 109 -9.09 7.79 -6.38
C ALA A 109 -7.94 7.13 -5.65
N VAL A 110 -7.83 5.80 -5.72
CA VAL A 110 -6.88 5.02 -4.93
C VAL A 110 -6.04 4.08 -5.81
N GLY A 111 -4.83 3.80 -5.37
CA GLY A 111 -3.97 2.73 -5.87
C GLY A 111 -3.94 1.56 -4.88
N LYS A 112 -3.39 0.43 -5.33
CA LYS A 112 -3.29 -0.82 -4.55
C LYS A 112 -1.88 -1.37 -4.64
N THR A 113 -1.32 -1.77 -3.50
CA THR A 113 -0.02 -2.42 -3.41
C THR A 113 -0.12 -3.68 -2.55
N GLU A 114 0.63 -4.70 -2.90
CA GLU A 114 0.71 -5.90 -2.06
C GLU A 114 1.56 -5.59 -0.81
N ASP A 115 0.99 -5.81 0.37
CA ASP A 115 1.66 -5.66 1.66
C ASP A 115 1.92 -7.04 2.27
N ARG A 116 3.21 -7.33 2.52
CA ARG A 116 3.68 -8.58 3.13
C ARG A 116 4.26 -8.38 4.54
N THR A 117 4.00 -7.24 5.16
CA THR A 117 4.48 -6.96 6.51
C THR A 117 3.84 -7.87 7.55
N PHE A 118 4.50 -8.06 8.67
CA PHE A 118 4.07 -8.91 9.80
C PHE A 118 3.71 -10.36 9.42
N GLY A 119 4.25 -10.89 8.30
CA GLY A 119 3.98 -12.25 7.84
C GLY A 119 2.56 -12.47 7.29
N MET A 120 1.81 -11.42 7.03
CA MET A 120 0.49 -11.44 6.41
C MET A 120 0.56 -11.00 4.95
N LEU A 121 -0.34 -11.52 4.13
CA LEU A 121 -0.55 -11.04 2.77
C LEU A 121 -1.82 -10.19 2.77
N ARG A 122 -1.66 -8.89 2.58
CA ARG A 122 -2.76 -7.91 2.54
C ARG A 122 -2.66 -7.06 1.28
N THR A 123 -3.72 -6.33 0.96
CA THR A 123 -3.70 -5.31 -0.09
C THR A 123 -3.78 -3.94 0.57
N GLU A 124 -2.67 -3.21 0.52
CA GLU A 124 -2.60 -1.82 0.90
C GLU A 124 -3.40 -0.94 -0.06
N ILE A 125 -4.00 0.10 0.47
CA ILE A 125 -4.66 1.18 -0.27
C ILE A 125 -3.90 2.48 -0.02
N HIS A 126 -3.49 3.14 -1.10
CA HIS A 126 -2.84 4.44 -1.04
C HIS A 126 -3.54 5.46 -1.94
N CYS A 127 -3.33 6.73 -1.68
CA CYS A 127 -3.84 7.82 -2.49
C CYS A 127 -3.17 7.81 -3.88
N ARG A 128 -3.95 7.74 -4.96
CA ARG A 128 -3.41 7.74 -6.33
C ARG A 128 -2.57 8.97 -6.65
N ARG A 129 -2.91 10.15 -6.08
CA ARG A 129 -2.24 11.40 -6.42
C ARG A 129 -0.91 11.61 -5.71
N CYS A 130 -0.81 11.24 -4.43
CA CYS A 130 0.39 11.54 -3.62
C CYS A 130 1.06 10.30 -3.00
N GLY A 131 0.54 9.09 -3.24
CA GLY A 131 1.07 7.85 -2.69
C GLY A 131 0.95 7.73 -1.17
N GLY A 132 0.14 8.57 -0.51
CA GLY A 132 -0.05 8.49 0.93
C GLY A 132 -0.81 7.23 1.32
N HIS A 133 -0.28 6.47 2.29
CA HIS A 133 -0.95 5.30 2.84
C HIS A 133 -2.31 5.67 3.44
N LEU A 134 -3.35 4.90 3.14
CA LEU A 134 -4.72 5.14 3.60
C LEU A 134 -5.27 4.02 4.48
N GLY A 135 -4.75 2.81 4.34
CA GLY A 135 -5.25 1.61 5.01
C GLY A 135 -5.20 0.38 4.11
N HIS A 136 -6.12 -0.54 4.30
CA HIS A 136 -6.15 -1.81 3.57
C HIS A 136 -7.55 -2.16 3.06
N VAL A 137 -7.63 -3.01 2.03
CA VAL A 137 -8.89 -3.57 1.54
C VAL A 137 -8.97 -5.06 1.86
N PHE A 138 -10.17 -5.51 2.24
CA PHE A 138 -10.53 -6.88 2.60
C PHE A 138 -11.75 -7.32 1.80
N ASP A 139 -11.98 -8.63 1.68
CA ASP A 139 -13.07 -9.27 0.96
C ASP A 139 -14.26 -9.68 1.85
N ASP A 140 -14.37 -9.02 3.01
CA ASP A 140 -15.39 -9.24 4.02
C ASP A 140 -16.41 -8.09 4.12
N GLY A 141 -16.54 -7.31 3.05
CA GLY A 141 -17.45 -6.17 2.99
C GLY A 141 -18.89 -6.52 2.56
N PRO A 142 -19.79 -5.54 2.60
CA PRO A 142 -21.19 -5.71 2.19
C PRO A 142 -21.33 -5.70 0.66
N LYS A 143 -22.52 -6.11 0.19
CA LYS A 143 -22.92 -5.84 -1.21
C LYS A 143 -22.96 -4.33 -1.45
N PRO A 144 -22.72 -3.85 -2.69
CA PRO A 144 -22.65 -4.63 -3.94
C PRO A 144 -21.28 -5.21 -4.25
N THR A 145 -20.18 -4.76 -3.61
CA THR A 145 -18.83 -5.13 -4.00
C THR A 145 -18.29 -6.35 -3.25
N GLY A 146 -18.76 -6.61 -2.04
CA GLY A 146 -18.14 -7.58 -1.14
C GLY A 146 -16.82 -7.10 -0.52
N LEU A 147 -16.41 -5.87 -0.80
CA LEU A 147 -15.15 -5.31 -0.34
C LEU A 147 -15.35 -4.37 0.86
N ARG A 148 -14.39 -4.39 1.77
CA ARG A 148 -14.27 -3.44 2.88
C ARG A 148 -12.94 -2.70 2.77
N TYR A 149 -13.00 -1.44 2.37
CA TYR A 149 -11.89 -0.48 2.45
C TYR A 149 -11.82 0.05 3.88
N CYS A 150 -10.92 -0.49 4.68
CA CYS A 150 -10.70 -0.14 6.08
C CYS A 150 -9.64 0.95 6.13
N MET A 151 -10.06 2.19 6.34
CA MET A 151 -9.18 3.35 6.20
C MET A 151 -8.83 3.95 7.55
N ASP A 152 -7.56 4.34 7.71
CA ASP A 152 -7.14 5.16 8.83
C ASP A 152 -7.81 6.53 8.74
N GLY A 153 -8.62 6.88 9.74
CA GLY A 153 -9.41 8.10 9.67
C GLY A 153 -8.57 9.37 9.74
N PHE A 154 -7.38 9.35 10.34
CA PHE A 154 -6.45 10.49 10.28
C PHE A 154 -5.75 10.65 8.93
N ALA A 155 -5.79 9.63 8.05
CA ALA A 155 -5.37 9.78 6.66
C ALA A 155 -6.40 10.55 5.81
N LEU A 156 -7.58 10.83 6.37
CA LEU A 156 -8.70 11.44 5.68
C LEU A 156 -9.05 12.81 6.26
N VAL A 157 -9.65 13.65 5.43
CA VAL A 157 -10.41 14.84 5.82
C VAL A 157 -11.83 14.73 5.27
N PHE A 158 -12.82 15.27 5.98
CA PHE A 158 -14.22 15.22 5.55
C PHE A 158 -14.70 16.58 5.07
N HIS A 159 -15.24 16.61 3.87
CA HIS A 159 -15.90 17.76 3.27
C HIS A 159 -17.41 17.51 3.23
N PRO A 160 -18.21 18.19 4.07
CA PRO A 160 -19.65 18.03 4.05
C PRO A 160 -20.23 18.54 2.73
N ALA A 161 -21.25 17.87 2.21
CA ALA A 161 -22.02 18.38 1.09
C ALA A 161 -22.69 19.73 1.45
N ALA A 162 -22.77 20.63 0.48
CA ALA A 162 -23.52 21.87 0.67
C ALA A 162 -24.97 21.53 1.08
N PRO A 163 -25.59 22.33 1.98
CA PRO A 163 -27.02 22.18 2.26
C PRO A 163 -27.81 22.27 0.95
N SER A 164 -28.72 21.31 0.72
CA SER A 164 -29.63 21.41 -0.41
C SER A 164 -30.48 22.69 -0.21
N ALA A 165 -30.40 23.62 -1.16
CA ALA A 165 -31.32 24.76 -1.19
C ALA A 165 -32.75 24.18 -1.31
N THR A 166 -33.52 24.34 -0.26
CA THR A 166 -34.96 24.04 -0.24
C THR A 166 -35.75 25.15 -0.89
#